data_6a81c98dff8676fc79c242e7d6816b9b
#
_entry.id   6a81c98dff8676fc79c242e7d6816b9b
#
_cell.length_a   1.000
_cell.length_b   1.000
_cell.length_c   1.000
_cell.angle_alpha   90.00
_cell.angle_beta   90.00
_cell.angle_gamma   90.00
#
_symmetry.space_group_name_H-M   'P 1'
#
loop_
_entity.id
_entity.type
_entity.pdbx_description
1 polymer ?
#
loop_
_entity_poly.entity_id
_entity_poly.type
_entity_poly.pdbx_seq_one_letter_code
_entity_poly.pdbx_strand_id
1 'polypeptide(L)'
;MPKTILRLPGVKAESGLSRSTIYLRINQGLWTKPISLGGRTVGWPAHEIAALNAARIAGKTDVEVQSLVRKLEMERKQVAV
;
A
#
# COMPACT_ATOMS: atom_id res chain seq x y z
N MET A 1 -6.44 -12.15 12.80
CA MET A 1 -5.97 -10.75 12.74
C MET A 1 -7.02 -9.88 12.11
N PRO A 2 -7.41 -8.79 12.73
CA PRO A 2 -8.35 -7.87 12.12
C PRO A 2 -7.73 -7.23 10.87
N LYS A 3 -8.57 -7.00 9.87
CA LYS A 3 -8.15 -6.35 8.62
C LYS A 3 -8.39 -4.86 8.76
N THR A 4 -7.36 -4.14 9.17
CA THR A 4 -7.43 -2.69 9.36
C THR A 4 -7.17 -2.00 8.04
N ILE A 5 -7.96 -0.98 7.76
CA ILE A 5 -7.80 -0.15 6.57
C ILE A 5 -7.40 1.25 7.00
N LEU A 6 -6.34 1.77 6.39
CA LEU A 6 -5.87 3.12 6.66
C LEU A 6 -6.34 4.06 5.56
N ARG A 7 -6.84 5.22 5.97
CA ARG A 7 -7.16 6.32 5.07
C ARG A 7 -5.86 7.07 4.75
N LEU A 8 -5.91 7.96 3.78
CA LEU A 8 -4.70 8.67 3.34
C LEU A 8 -3.94 9.35 4.49
N PRO A 9 -4.59 10.05 5.44
CA PRO A 9 -3.84 10.62 6.56
C PRO A 9 -3.06 9.58 7.36
N GLY A 10 -3.65 8.39 7.57
CA GLY A 10 -2.97 7.29 8.25
C GLY A 10 -1.81 6.74 7.45
N VAL A 11 -1.98 6.60 6.14
CA VAL A 11 -0.91 6.12 5.27
C VAL A 11 0.26 7.11 5.26
N LYS A 12 -0.04 8.40 5.20
CA LYS A 12 0.99 9.45 5.27
C LYS A 12 1.76 9.39 6.59
N ALA A 13 1.04 9.21 7.69
CA ALA A 13 1.66 9.13 9.02
C ALA A 13 2.56 7.90 9.14
N GLU A 14 2.08 6.74 8.68
CA GLU A 14 2.82 5.49 8.79
C GLU A 14 4.04 5.44 7.85
N SER A 15 3.94 6.04 6.68
CA SER A 15 4.99 5.97 5.67
C SER A 15 5.94 7.17 5.69
N GLY A 16 5.51 8.29 6.25
CA GLY A 16 6.28 9.52 6.20
C GLY A 16 6.29 10.17 4.82
N LEU A 17 5.46 9.71 3.90
CA LEU A 17 5.42 10.23 2.53
C LEU A 17 4.28 11.22 2.36
N SER A 18 4.45 12.18 1.43
CA SER A 18 3.39 13.10 1.06
C SER A 18 2.39 12.40 0.14
N ARG A 19 1.20 13.00 0.01
CA ARG A 19 0.18 12.48 -0.91
C ARG A 19 0.71 12.35 -2.33
N SER A 20 1.36 13.40 -2.83
CA SER A 20 1.87 13.38 -4.21
C SER A 20 2.92 12.29 -4.41
N THR A 21 3.77 12.05 -3.41
CA THR A 21 4.78 11.00 -3.49
C THR A 21 4.13 9.61 -3.51
N ILE A 22 3.10 9.40 -2.69
CA ILE A 22 2.37 8.12 -2.67
C ILE A 22 1.76 7.85 -4.06
N TYR A 23 1.08 8.83 -4.64
CA TYR A 23 0.44 8.64 -5.95
C TYR A 23 1.46 8.51 -7.06
N LEU A 24 2.59 9.19 -6.97
CA LEU A 24 3.68 9.00 -7.92
C LEU A 24 4.19 7.55 -7.88
N ARG A 25 4.39 7.02 -6.68
CA ARG A 25 4.86 5.63 -6.51
C ARG A 25 3.85 4.63 -7.01
N ILE A 26 2.55 4.91 -6.86
CA ILE A 26 1.51 4.04 -7.43
C ILE A 26 1.68 3.95 -8.96
N ASN A 27 1.90 5.10 -9.61
CA ASN A 27 2.12 5.12 -11.06
C ASN A 27 3.38 4.37 -11.47
N GLN A 28 4.37 4.33 -10.60
CA GLN A 28 5.64 3.63 -10.87
C GLN A 28 5.60 2.15 -10.50
N GLY A 29 4.49 1.68 -9.95
CA GLY A 29 4.39 0.30 -9.47
C GLY A 29 5.11 0.05 -8.15
N LEU A 30 5.47 1.10 -7.43
CA LEU A 30 6.21 1.02 -6.17
C LEU A 30 5.33 1.13 -4.93
N TRP A 31 4.03 1.27 -5.13
CA TRP A 31 3.06 1.35 -4.04
C TRP A 31 1.76 0.71 -4.49
N THR A 32 1.03 0.11 -3.56
CA THR A 32 -0.24 -0.54 -3.89
C THR A 32 -1.31 0.51 -4.17
N LYS A 33 -2.24 0.16 -5.07
CA LYS A 33 -3.37 1.04 -5.40
C LYS A 33 -4.34 1.09 -4.24
N PRO A 34 -5.00 2.24 -4.00
CA PRO A 34 -6.01 2.30 -2.96
C PRO A 34 -7.23 1.45 -3.34
N ILE A 35 -7.94 0.96 -2.32
CA ILE A 35 -9.20 0.26 -2.52
C ILE A 35 -10.34 1.24 -2.28
N SER A 36 -11.44 1.03 -3.01
CA SER A 36 -12.63 1.85 -2.83
C SER A 36 -13.39 1.39 -1.57
N LEU A 37 -13.75 2.35 -0.73
CA LEU A 37 -14.56 2.09 0.45
C LEU A 37 -16.00 2.57 0.25
N GLY A 38 -16.34 2.95 -0.98
CA GLY A 38 -17.65 3.48 -1.32
C GLY A 38 -17.56 4.95 -1.66
N GLY A 39 -18.31 5.38 -2.67
CA GLY A 39 -18.29 6.77 -3.13
C GLY A 39 -16.88 7.17 -3.51
N ARG A 40 -16.40 8.29 -2.97
CA ARG A 40 -15.06 8.80 -3.24
C ARG A 40 -14.05 8.44 -2.15
N THR A 41 -14.49 7.62 -1.19
CA THR A 41 -13.64 7.23 -0.07
C THR A 41 -12.74 6.10 -0.49
N VAL A 42 -11.44 6.25 -0.23
CA VAL A 42 -10.44 5.22 -0.54
C VAL A 42 -9.58 4.94 0.67
N GLY A 43 -8.95 3.78 0.68
CA GLY A 43 -8.05 3.39 1.76
C GLY A 43 -7.10 2.30 1.31
N TRP A 44 -6.20 1.93 2.18
CA TRP A 44 -5.20 0.88 1.95
C TRP A 44 -5.23 -0.09 3.12
N PRO A 45 -5.12 -1.41 2.85
CA PRO A 45 -4.96 -2.36 3.95
C PRO A 45 -3.71 -2.05 4.75
N ALA A 46 -3.83 -2.02 6.08
CA ALA A 46 -2.72 -1.63 6.95
C ALA A 46 -1.52 -2.56 6.79
N HIS A 47 -1.76 -3.85 6.60
CA HIS A 47 -0.67 -4.81 6.46
C HIS A 47 0.17 -4.56 5.19
N GLU A 48 -0.45 -4.00 4.14
CA GLU A 48 0.29 -3.65 2.93
C GLU A 48 1.24 -2.49 3.19
N ILE A 49 0.78 -1.50 3.95
CA ILE A 49 1.63 -0.36 4.31
C ILE A 49 2.81 -0.83 5.16
N ALA A 50 2.56 -1.71 6.11
CA ALA A 50 3.61 -2.28 6.94
C ALA A 50 4.65 -3.05 6.10
N ALA A 51 4.17 -3.84 5.12
CA ALA A 51 5.07 -4.60 4.25
C ALA A 51 5.90 -3.68 3.36
N LEU A 52 5.30 -2.62 2.82
CA LEU A 52 6.01 -1.66 1.98
C LEU A 52 7.05 -0.88 2.78
N ASN A 53 6.71 -0.49 4.01
CA ASN A 53 7.67 0.16 4.89
C ASN A 53 8.84 -0.78 5.22
N ALA A 54 8.54 -2.03 5.52
CA ALA A 54 9.57 -3.02 5.83
C ALA A 54 10.52 -3.22 4.65
N ALA A 55 9.99 -3.25 3.43
CA ALA A 55 10.81 -3.38 2.23
C ALA A 55 11.75 -2.18 2.06
N ARG A 56 11.27 -0.98 2.34
CA ARG A 56 12.11 0.22 2.29
C ARG A 56 13.21 0.20 3.34
N ILE A 57 12.86 -0.17 4.55
CA ILE A 57 13.82 -0.26 5.65
C ILE A 57 14.89 -1.29 5.33
N ALA A 58 14.52 -2.40 4.69
CA ALA A 58 15.44 -3.46 4.30
C ALA A 58 16.30 -3.09 3.08
N GLY A 59 16.03 -1.97 2.43
CA GLY A 59 16.79 -1.53 1.27
C GLY A 59 16.52 -2.31 -0.01
N LYS A 60 15.31 -2.82 -0.16
CA LYS A 60 14.91 -3.55 -1.38
C LYS A 60 15.01 -2.67 -2.61
N THR A 61 15.36 -3.27 -3.73
CA THR A 61 15.42 -2.56 -5.01
C THR A 61 14.03 -2.27 -5.52
N ASP A 62 13.93 -1.35 -6.50
CA ASP A 62 12.65 -1.02 -7.11
C ASP A 62 11.98 -2.25 -7.72
N VAL A 63 12.77 -3.11 -8.38
CA VAL A 63 12.22 -4.35 -8.97
C VAL A 63 11.63 -5.25 -7.88
N GLU A 64 12.32 -5.37 -6.76
CA GLU A 64 11.84 -6.18 -5.64
C GLU A 64 10.57 -5.59 -5.03
N VAL A 65 10.52 -4.26 -4.89
CA VAL A 65 9.33 -3.58 -4.38
C VAL A 65 8.16 -3.74 -5.34
N GLN A 66 8.39 -3.64 -6.65
CA GLN A 66 7.35 -3.85 -7.65
C GLN A 66 6.78 -5.27 -7.58
N SER A 67 7.63 -6.26 -7.37
CA SER A 67 7.18 -7.64 -7.18
C SER A 67 6.33 -7.78 -5.93
N LEU A 68 6.74 -7.12 -4.85
CA LEU A 68 5.98 -7.13 -3.59
C LEU A 68 4.60 -6.48 -3.79
N VAL A 69 4.54 -5.35 -4.49
CA VAL A 69 3.28 -4.66 -4.77
C VAL A 69 2.32 -5.58 -5.51
N ARG A 70 2.80 -6.25 -6.56
CA ARG A 70 1.96 -7.18 -7.32
C ARG A 70 1.46 -8.33 -6.45
N LYS A 71 2.32 -8.86 -5.59
CA LYS A 71 1.95 -9.94 -4.68
C LYS A 71 0.87 -9.47 -3.70
N LEU A 72 1.06 -8.30 -3.11
CA LEU A 72 0.10 -7.75 -2.13
C LEU A 72 -1.26 -7.52 -2.77
N GLU A 73 -1.28 -6.96 -3.98
CA GLU A 73 -2.54 -6.70 -4.69
C GLU A 73 -3.23 -8.01 -5.08
N MET A 74 -2.46 -9.02 -5.44
CA MET A 74 -3.00 -10.32 -5.78
C MET A 74 -3.62 -11.00 -4.56
N GLU A 75 -2.98 -10.87 -3.40
CA GLU A 75 -3.46 -11.47 -2.16
C GLU A 75 -4.79 -10.88 -1.68
N ARG A 76 -5.14 -9.69 -2.15
CA ARG A 76 -6.42 -9.07 -1.80
C ARG A 76 -7.61 -9.95 -2.16
N LYS A 77 -7.50 -10.67 -3.26
CA LYS A 77 -8.58 -11.56 -3.71
C LYS A 77 -8.77 -12.75 -2.80
N GLN A 78 -7.74 -13.14 -2.07
CA GLN A 78 -7.78 -14.27 -1.16
C GLN A 78 -8.36 -13.90 0.20
N VAL A 79 -8.46 -12.61 0.48
CA VAL A 79 -8.99 -12.10 1.74
C VAL A 79 -10.52 -11.99 1.69
N ALA A 80 -11.08 -11.89 0.50
CA ALA A 80 -12.53 -11.76 0.29
C ALA A 80 -13.21 -13.10 0.59
N VAL A 81 -13.85 -13.19 1.72
CA VAL A 81 -14.51 -14.41 2.17
C VAL A 81 -16.01 -14.15 2.30
#